data_97416e5be734e379957514d2ff3c5197
#
_entry.id   97416e5be734e379957514d2ff3c5197
#
_cell.length_a   1.000
_cell.length_b   1.000
_cell.length_c   1.000
_cell.angle_alpha   90.00
_cell.angle_beta   90.00
_cell.angle_gamma   90.00
#
_symmetry.space_group_name_H-M   'P 1'
#
loop_
_entity.id
_entity.type
_entity.pdbx_description
1 polymer ?
#
loop_
_entity_poly.entity_id
_entity_poly.type
_entity_poly.pdbx_seq_one_letter_code
_entity_poly.pdbx_strand_id
1 'polypeptide(L)'
;GLVNPLRAAFEAKHACTLHGTFSAVGAMKEALLQGVPCDVVILSQALVQGLIESGHVQSGSLRALGVVKTGIAVKHGASYPAISTRADLQAAFRAAEGIYFPDPKLATAGIHFFKVLASLGLDVELADRFRTFANGATAMKAMAQADGQVIGCTQVTEIKYTEGVDLVGVLPQEFELATVYALGISTKAQQPQLAQALSDTLTDASTEDLRIAGGFELI
;
A
#
# COMPACT_ATOMS: atom_id res chain seq x y z
N GLY A 1 -3.63 8.15 -1.97
CA GLY A 1 -2.22 8.27 -2.03
C GLY A 1 -1.76 9.16 -3.17
N LEU A 2 -0.84 8.68 -3.97
CA LEU A 2 -0.12 9.43 -5.00
C LEU A 2 -1.04 10.17 -6.02
N VAL A 3 -2.14 9.56 -6.44
CA VAL A 3 -3.05 10.14 -7.46
C VAL A 3 -3.83 11.35 -6.93
N ASN A 4 -4.29 11.29 -5.69
CA ASN A 4 -5.19 12.32 -5.15
C ASN A 4 -4.59 13.73 -5.13
N PRO A 5 -3.34 13.96 -4.71
CA PRO A 5 -2.73 15.29 -4.75
C PRO A 5 -2.58 15.86 -6.17
N LEU A 6 -2.44 15.00 -7.18
CA LEU A 6 -2.25 15.40 -8.58
C LEU A 6 -3.58 15.54 -9.34
N ARG A 7 -4.68 15.02 -8.78
CA ARG A 7 -5.98 14.90 -9.46
C ARG A 7 -6.46 16.24 -10.03
N ALA A 8 -6.62 17.24 -9.18
CA ALA A 8 -7.21 18.51 -9.60
C ALA A 8 -6.42 19.20 -10.71
N ALA A 9 -5.09 19.20 -10.62
CA ALA A 9 -4.22 19.76 -11.64
C ALA A 9 -4.29 18.99 -12.96
N PHE A 10 -4.33 17.65 -12.90
CA PHE A 10 -4.44 16.79 -14.05
C PHE A 10 -5.78 16.97 -14.76
N GLU A 11 -6.89 16.95 -14.00
CA GLU A 11 -8.25 17.14 -14.53
C GLU A 11 -8.41 18.50 -15.21
N ALA A 12 -7.90 19.57 -14.62
CA ALA A 12 -7.94 20.91 -15.21
C ALA A 12 -7.09 21.00 -16.49
N LYS A 13 -5.89 20.40 -16.50
CA LYS A 13 -4.98 20.41 -17.65
C LYS A 13 -5.54 19.65 -18.86
N HIS A 14 -6.24 18.54 -18.60
CA HIS A 14 -6.69 17.62 -19.65
C HIS A 14 -8.20 17.67 -19.91
N ALA A 15 -8.94 18.57 -19.25
CA ALA A 15 -10.41 18.72 -19.35
C ALA A 15 -11.15 17.37 -19.19
N CYS A 16 -10.75 16.58 -18.17
CA CYS A 16 -11.31 15.26 -17.89
C CYS A 16 -11.64 15.11 -16.41
N THR A 17 -12.25 13.98 -16.04
CA THR A 17 -12.48 13.59 -14.64
C THR A 17 -11.79 12.25 -14.38
N LEU A 18 -11.01 12.18 -13.31
CA LEU A 18 -10.37 10.94 -12.86
C LEU A 18 -11.28 10.20 -11.88
N HIS A 19 -11.69 9.00 -12.25
CA HIS A 19 -12.37 8.07 -11.35
C HIS A 19 -11.36 7.04 -10.84
N GLY A 20 -11.30 6.82 -9.52
CA GLY A 20 -10.35 5.89 -8.91
C GLY A 20 -11.04 4.94 -7.94
N THR A 21 -10.78 3.64 -8.12
CA THR A 21 -11.13 2.59 -7.17
C THR A 21 -9.86 2.11 -6.47
N PHE A 22 -9.90 2.02 -5.15
CA PHE A 22 -8.72 1.69 -4.34
C PHE A 22 -9.02 0.51 -3.43
N SER A 23 -8.22 -0.55 -3.53
CA SER A 23 -8.29 -1.72 -2.66
C SER A 23 -6.96 -2.46 -2.65
N ALA A 24 -6.91 -3.65 -2.01
CA ALA A 24 -5.75 -4.53 -2.09
C ALA A 24 -5.40 -4.88 -3.56
N VAL A 25 -4.12 -4.96 -3.87
CA VAL A 25 -3.64 -5.17 -5.26
C VAL A 25 -4.22 -6.41 -5.92
N GLY A 26 -4.41 -7.50 -5.15
CA GLY A 26 -5.07 -8.72 -5.64
C GLY A 26 -6.52 -8.47 -6.06
N ALA A 27 -7.29 -7.75 -5.26
CA ALA A 27 -8.68 -7.41 -5.58
C ALA A 27 -8.78 -6.50 -6.82
N MET A 28 -7.86 -5.56 -6.98
CA MET A 28 -7.82 -4.70 -8.18
C MET A 28 -7.44 -5.48 -9.44
N LYS A 29 -6.51 -6.42 -9.34
CA LYS A 29 -6.19 -7.36 -10.42
C LYS A 29 -7.43 -8.17 -10.83
N GLU A 30 -8.13 -8.77 -9.87
CA GLU A 30 -9.33 -9.57 -10.16
C GLU A 30 -10.44 -8.74 -10.80
N ALA A 31 -10.66 -7.51 -10.34
CA ALA A 31 -11.63 -6.59 -10.96
C ALA A 31 -11.30 -6.32 -12.43
N LEU A 32 -10.02 -6.09 -12.76
CA LEU A 32 -9.57 -5.92 -14.14
C LEU A 32 -9.83 -7.18 -14.98
N LEU A 33 -9.51 -8.37 -14.44
CA LEU A 33 -9.73 -9.65 -15.13
C LEU A 33 -11.22 -9.93 -15.36
N GLN A 34 -12.09 -9.51 -14.45
CA GLN A 34 -13.55 -9.59 -14.58
C GLN A 34 -14.13 -8.55 -15.56
N GLY A 35 -13.29 -7.69 -16.14
CA GLY A 35 -13.70 -6.72 -17.14
C GLY A 35 -14.27 -5.42 -16.58
N VAL A 36 -14.04 -5.11 -15.31
CA VAL A 36 -14.36 -3.78 -14.76
C VAL A 36 -13.59 -2.72 -15.57
N PRO A 37 -14.24 -1.68 -16.08
CA PRO A 37 -13.58 -0.63 -16.86
C PRO A 37 -12.39 -0.03 -16.13
N CYS A 38 -11.24 0.00 -16.80
CA CYS A 38 -9.99 0.49 -16.24
C CYS A 38 -9.08 0.97 -17.36
N ASP A 39 -8.61 2.22 -17.28
CA ASP A 39 -7.63 2.78 -18.21
C ASP A 39 -6.19 2.56 -17.69
N VAL A 40 -5.95 2.82 -16.40
CA VAL A 40 -4.64 2.65 -15.75
C VAL A 40 -4.80 1.79 -14.50
N VAL A 41 -3.96 0.78 -14.35
CA VAL A 41 -3.87 -0.04 -13.15
C VAL A 41 -2.56 0.24 -12.42
N ILE A 42 -2.60 0.32 -11.09
CA ILE A 42 -1.42 0.48 -10.22
C ILE A 42 -1.40 -0.71 -9.26
N LEU A 43 -0.39 -1.58 -9.41
CA LEU A 43 -0.22 -2.81 -8.63
C LEU A 43 1.25 -3.02 -8.28
N SER A 44 1.59 -4.17 -7.67
CA SER A 44 2.99 -4.59 -7.63
C SER A 44 3.50 -4.87 -9.05
N GLN A 45 4.76 -4.59 -9.31
CA GLN A 45 5.37 -4.78 -10.63
C GLN A 45 5.17 -6.19 -11.17
N ALA A 46 5.31 -7.21 -10.31
CA ALA A 46 5.10 -8.60 -10.70
C ALA A 46 3.65 -8.86 -11.20
N LEU A 47 2.64 -8.24 -10.57
CA LEU A 47 1.26 -8.37 -11.01
C LEU A 47 1.02 -7.63 -12.34
N VAL A 48 1.59 -6.44 -12.52
CA VAL A 48 1.50 -5.71 -13.81
C VAL A 48 2.17 -6.52 -14.91
N GLN A 49 3.34 -7.11 -14.66
CA GLN A 49 4.04 -7.95 -15.61
C GLN A 49 3.21 -9.18 -16.01
N GLY A 50 2.61 -9.89 -15.06
CA GLY A 50 1.72 -11.01 -15.35
C GLY A 50 0.46 -10.61 -16.14
N LEU A 51 -0.03 -9.39 -15.95
CA LEU A 51 -1.14 -8.84 -16.74
C LEU A 51 -0.72 -8.47 -18.17
N ILE A 52 0.54 -8.07 -18.39
CA ILE A 52 1.11 -7.88 -19.73
C ILE A 52 1.20 -9.23 -20.45
N GLU A 53 1.76 -10.24 -19.80
CA GLU A 53 1.92 -11.59 -20.35
C GLU A 53 0.59 -12.24 -20.72
N SER A 54 -0.46 -11.97 -19.95
CA SER A 54 -1.84 -12.44 -20.21
C SER A 54 -2.65 -11.53 -21.13
N GLY A 55 -2.05 -10.45 -21.67
CA GLY A 55 -2.68 -9.57 -22.66
C GLY A 55 -3.73 -8.59 -22.10
N HIS A 56 -3.77 -8.35 -20.79
CA HIS A 56 -4.70 -7.43 -20.15
C HIS A 56 -4.13 -6.03 -19.98
N VAL A 57 -2.80 -5.91 -19.96
CA VAL A 57 -2.07 -4.64 -19.91
C VAL A 57 -1.19 -4.53 -21.15
N GLN A 58 -1.08 -3.33 -21.72
CA GLN A 58 -0.33 -3.07 -22.94
C GLN A 58 1.16 -3.32 -22.73
N SER A 59 1.77 -4.04 -23.65
CA SER A 59 3.22 -4.23 -23.69
C SER A 59 3.92 -2.87 -23.81
N GLY A 60 4.96 -2.64 -22.98
CA GLY A 60 5.73 -1.40 -22.96
C GLY A 60 5.10 -0.26 -22.14
N SER A 61 3.88 -0.43 -21.59
CA SER A 61 3.24 0.60 -20.74
C SER A 61 3.65 0.54 -19.26
N LEU A 62 4.37 -0.51 -18.84
CA LEU A 62 4.82 -0.63 -17.46
C LEU A 62 5.77 0.52 -17.10
N ARG A 63 5.44 1.23 -16.02
CA ARG A 63 6.33 2.25 -15.41
C ARG A 63 6.38 2.02 -13.91
N ALA A 64 7.58 1.93 -13.36
CA ALA A 64 7.78 1.82 -11.92
C ALA A 64 7.50 3.18 -11.24
N LEU A 65 6.81 3.13 -10.11
CA LEU A 65 6.54 4.29 -9.26
C LEU A 65 7.57 4.41 -8.13
N GLY A 66 8.11 3.29 -7.68
CA GLY A 66 9.10 3.18 -6.62
C GLY A 66 8.87 1.96 -5.75
N VAL A 67 9.75 1.79 -4.78
CA VAL A 67 9.67 0.72 -3.77
C VAL A 67 8.88 1.22 -2.58
N VAL A 68 7.98 0.39 -2.07
CA VAL A 68 7.26 0.63 -0.81
C VAL A 68 7.59 -0.50 0.15
N LYS A 69 8.02 -0.13 1.36
CA LYS A 69 8.29 -1.08 2.45
C LYS A 69 7.09 -1.21 3.37
N THR A 70 7.03 -2.32 4.09
CA THR A 70 6.08 -2.52 5.18
C THR A 70 6.61 -1.86 6.44
N GLY A 71 5.76 -1.12 7.14
CA GLY A 71 6.13 -0.38 8.34
C GLY A 71 5.17 -0.59 9.50
N ILE A 72 5.61 -0.14 10.66
CA ILE A 72 4.87 -0.14 11.92
C ILE A 72 4.26 1.24 12.15
N ALA A 73 3.00 1.25 12.55
CA ALA A 73 2.24 2.45 12.88
C ALA A 73 1.75 2.43 14.33
N VAL A 74 1.62 3.62 14.90
CA VAL A 74 0.90 3.89 16.15
C VAL A 74 -0.13 4.98 15.93
N LYS A 75 -1.02 5.22 16.89
CA LYS A 75 -1.92 6.37 16.85
C LYS A 75 -1.13 7.67 16.91
N HIS A 76 -1.64 8.68 16.24
CA HIS A 76 -1.03 10.01 16.29
C HIS A 76 -0.83 10.50 17.72
N GLY A 77 0.41 10.94 18.02
CA GLY A 77 0.79 11.40 19.34
C GLY A 77 1.08 10.31 20.38
N ALA A 78 0.96 9.03 20.04
CA ALA A 78 1.35 7.94 20.93
C ALA A 78 2.88 7.79 20.99
N SER A 79 3.39 7.21 22.08
CA SER A 79 4.82 6.90 22.21
C SER A 79 5.25 5.85 21.18
N TYR A 80 6.39 6.06 20.55
CA TYR A 80 6.96 5.13 19.59
C TYR A 80 7.66 3.97 20.31
N PRO A 81 7.22 2.71 20.09
CA PRO A 81 7.93 1.56 20.59
C PRO A 81 9.27 1.36 19.86
N ALA A 82 10.24 0.75 20.52
CA ALA A 82 11.41 0.20 19.84
C ALA A 82 10.96 -0.93 18.89
N ILE A 83 11.49 -0.93 17.66
CA ILE A 83 11.16 -1.91 16.64
C ILE A 83 12.38 -2.41 15.86
N SER A 84 13.58 -2.10 16.33
CA SER A 84 14.84 -2.32 15.58
C SER A 84 15.30 -3.79 15.57
N THR A 85 14.84 -4.58 16.50
CA THR A 85 15.21 -5.98 16.65
C THR A 85 14.00 -6.90 16.78
N ARG A 86 14.21 -8.20 16.62
CA ARG A 86 13.20 -9.23 16.88
C ARG A 86 12.61 -9.09 18.30
N ALA A 87 13.44 -8.87 19.30
CA ALA A 87 13.00 -8.72 20.69
C ALA A 87 12.17 -7.45 20.91
N ASP A 88 12.56 -6.34 20.27
CA ASP A 88 11.81 -5.09 20.32
C ASP A 88 10.41 -5.26 19.71
N LEU A 89 10.30 -5.90 18.54
CA LEU A 89 9.01 -6.19 17.92
C LEU A 89 8.12 -7.07 18.80
N GLN A 90 8.70 -8.14 19.38
CA GLN A 90 7.95 -9.01 20.31
C GLN A 90 7.43 -8.21 21.51
N ALA A 91 8.26 -7.34 22.10
CA ALA A 91 7.86 -6.51 23.23
C ALA A 91 6.75 -5.50 22.81
N ALA A 92 6.91 -4.85 21.66
CA ALA A 92 5.94 -3.88 21.16
C ALA A 92 4.56 -4.54 20.90
N PHE A 93 4.52 -5.71 20.26
CA PHE A 93 3.25 -6.39 19.99
C PHE A 93 2.60 -6.95 21.25
N ARG A 94 3.38 -7.45 22.22
CA ARG A 94 2.84 -7.90 23.52
C ARG A 94 2.27 -6.76 24.35
N ALA A 95 2.84 -5.56 24.25
CA ALA A 95 2.34 -4.38 24.95
C ALA A 95 1.04 -3.83 24.35
N ALA A 96 0.76 -4.11 23.08
CA ALA A 96 -0.40 -3.58 22.39
C ALA A 96 -1.69 -4.33 22.78
N GLU A 97 -2.77 -3.57 22.98
CA GLU A 97 -4.12 -4.08 23.25
C GLU A 97 -4.83 -4.54 21.96
N GLY A 98 -4.41 -4.02 20.81
CA GLY A 98 -4.91 -4.37 19.50
C GLY A 98 -3.85 -4.24 18.42
N ILE A 99 -3.80 -5.19 17.49
CA ILE A 99 -2.85 -5.25 16.38
C ILE A 99 -3.62 -5.17 15.07
N TYR A 100 -3.48 -4.05 14.36
CA TYR A 100 -4.25 -3.68 13.18
C TYR A 100 -3.45 -3.92 11.90
N PHE A 101 -3.97 -4.73 10.99
CA PHE A 101 -3.28 -5.03 9.74
C PHE A 101 -4.26 -5.49 8.64
N PRO A 102 -3.85 -5.46 7.36
CA PRO A 102 -4.68 -5.93 6.27
C PRO A 102 -4.84 -7.45 6.29
N ASP A 103 -5.82 -7.94 5.53
CA ASP A 103 -6.20 -9.35 5.45
C ASP A 103 -4.97 -10.27 5.23
N PRO A 104 -4.74 -11.25 6.11
CA PRO A 104 -3.57 -12.13 6.06
C PRO A 104 -3.61 -13.18 4.95
N LYS A 105 -4.68 -13.21 4.12
CA LYS A 105 -4.83 -14.16 3.01
C LYS A 105 -4.84 -13.46 1.65
N LEU A 106 -5.32 -12.21 1.59
CA LEU A 106 -5.60 -11.52 0.34
C LEU A 106 -4.72 -10.29 0.10
N ALA A 107 -4.20 -9.65 1.16
CA ALA A 107 -3.39 -8.45 1.05
C ALA A 107 -1.91 -8.77 1.21
N THR A 108 -1.06 -8.28 0.29
CA THR A 108 0.39 -8.53 0.30
C THR A 108 1.04 -8.23 1.65
N ALA A 109 0.79 -7.04 2.21
CA ALA A 109 1.33 -6.67 3.50
C ALA A 109 0.76 -7.52 4.65
N GLY A 110 -0.52 -7.91 4.58
CA GLY A 110 -1.16 -8.77 5.58
C GLY A 110 -0.60 -10.18 5.60
N ILE A 111 -0.43 -10.79 4.41
CA ILE A 111 0.19 -12.11 4.25
C ILE A 111 1.61 -12.11 4.83
N HIS A 112 2.39 -11.07 4.49
CA HIS A 112 3.75 -10.94 4.98
C HIS A 112 3.78 -10.74 6.50
N PHE A 113 3.01 -9.78 7.01
CA PHE A 113 3.00 -9.47 8.44
C PHE A 113 2.53 -10.65 9.30
N PHE A 114 1.56 -11.43 8.83
CA PHE A 114 1.14 -12.64 9.54
C PHE A 114 2.28 -13.67 9.62
N LYS A 115 3.11 -13.80 8.57
CA LYS A 115 4.33 -14.64 8.62
C LYS A 115 5.35 -14.10 9.62
N VAL A 116 5.48 -12.78 9.73
CA VAL A 116 6.34 -12.14 10.76
C VAL A 116 5.83 -12.51 12.16
N LEU A 117 4.54 -12.35 12.44
CA LEU A 117 3.94 -12.74 13.72
C LEU A 117 4.19 -14.22 14.04
N ALA A 118 4.00 -15.12 13.08
CA ALA A 118 4.28 -16.54 13.24
C ALA A 118 5.77 -16.82 13.53
N SER A 119 6.69 -16.15 12.82
CA SER A 119 8.11 -16.32 13.06
C SER A 119 8.57 -15.77 14.43
N LEU A 120 7.82 -14.80 14.97
CA LEU A 120 8.01 -14.28 16.32
C LEU A 120 7.35 -15.17 17.41
N GLY A 121 6.57 -16.19 17.02
CA GLY A 121 5.78 -17.02 17.93
C GLY A 121 4.59 -16.32 18.55
N LEU A 122 4.05 -15.27 17.87
CA LEU A 122 2.98 -14.41 18.39
C LEU A 122 1.64 -14.64 17.71
N ASP A 123 1.58 -15.43 16.63
CA ASP A 123 0.40 -15.67 15.82
C ASP A 123 -0.72 -16.39 16.60
N VAL A 124 -0.36 -17.27 17.54
CA VAL A 124 -1.30 -17.95 18.44
C VAL A 124 -1.45 -17.17 19.76
N GLU A 125 -0.32 -16.70 20.33
CA GLU A 125 -0.29 -15.98 21.62
C GLU A 125 -1.18 -14.73 21.61
N LEU A 126 -1.20 -13.98 20.51
CA LEU A 126 -1.88 -12.69 20.40
C LEU A 126 -3.09 -12.72 19.46
N ALA A 127 -3.58 -13.90 19.09
CA ALA A 127 -4.64 -14.05 18.08
C ALA A 127 -5.94 -13.29 18.43
N ASP A 128 -6.28 -13.17 19.70
CA ASP A 128 -7.44 -12.45 20.20
C ASP A 128 -7.35 -10.93 20.05
N ARG A 129 -6.11 -10.41 19.87
CA ARG A 129 -5.82 -8.99 19.64
C ARG A 129 -5.78 -8.59 18.16
N PHE A 130 -5.84 -9.54 17.24
CA PHE A 130 -5.78 -9.23 15.81
C PHE A 130 -7.05 -8.54 15.32
N ARG A 131 -6.87 -7.46 14.58
CA ARG A 131 -7.91 -6.67 13.95
C ARG A 131 -7.56 -6.56 12.46
N THR A 132 -8.15 -7.42 11.65
CA THR A 132 -7.84 -7.53 10.22
C THR A 132 -8.89 -6.86 9.37
N PHE A 133 -8.46 -6.25 8.25
CA PHE A 133 -9.30 -5.46 7.35
C PHE A 133 -8.97 -5.77 5.90
N ALA A 134 -9.86 -5.45 4.97
CA ALA A 134 -9.69 -5.76 3.55
C ALA A 134 -8.41 -5.17 2.93
N ASN A 135 -7.90 -4.05 3.45
CA ASN A 135 -6.65 -3.40 3.03
C ASN A 135 -6.05 -2.58 4.17
N GLY A 136 -4.80 -2.14 4.00
CA GLY A 136 -4.07 -1.43 5.04
C GLY A 136 -4.62 -0.05 5.34
N ALA A 137 -5.10 0.69 4.34
CA ALA A 137 -5.70 2.00 4.58
C ALA A 137 -6.94 1.89 5.47
N THR A 138 -7.78 0.87 5.27
CA THR A 138 -8.94 0.60 6.14
C THR A 138 -8.49 0.19 7.54
N ALA A 139 -7.44 -0.64 7.65
CA ALA A 139 -6.86 -1.03 8.94
C ALA A 139 -6.35 0.19 9.72
N MET A 140 -5.62 1.09 9.06
CA MET A 140 -5.08 2.30 9.68
C MET A 140 -6.18 3.27 10.11
N LYS A 141 -7.22 3.46 9.29
CA LYS A 141 -8.38 4.29 9.66
C LYS A 141 -9.11 3.74 10.90
N ALA A 142 -9.29 2.42 10.97
CA ALA A 142 -9.89 1.79 12.14
C ALA A 142 -8.98 1.95 13.38
N MET A 143 -7.67 1.78 13.23
CA MET A 143 -6.71 1.99 14.32
C MET A 143 -6.72 3.43 14.84
N ALA A 144 -6.81 4.42 13.94
CA ALA A 144 -6.88 5.84 14.33
C ALA A 144 -8.06 6.15 15.27
N GLN A 145 -9.16 5.41 15.15
CA GLN A 145 -10.36 5.56 15.96
C GLN A 145 -10.43 4.62 17.17
N ALA A 146 -9.46 3.72 17.32
CA ALA A 146 -9.47 2.76 18.42
C ALA A 146 -9.09 3.41 19.76
N ASP A 147 -9.59 2.84 20.85
CA ASP A 147 -9.14 3.19 22.20
C ASP A 147 -7.91 2.35 22.59
N GLY A 148 -7.21 2.79 23.64
CA GLY A 148 -6.08 2.07 24.20
C GLY A 148 -4.78 2.19 23.41
N GLN A 149 -3.81 1.39 23.82
CA GLN A 149 -2.49 1.30 23.21
C GLN A 149 -2.53 0.28 22.06
N VAL A 150 -2.67 0.77 20.84
CA VAL A 150 -2.78 -0.08 19.65
C VAL A 150 -1.59 0.12 18.70
N ILE A 151 -1.29 -0.90 17.92
CA ILE A 151 -0.20 -0.93 16.95
C ILE A 151 -0.72 -1.44 15.60
N GLY A 152 -0.16 -0.96 14.51
CA GLY A 152 -0.53 -1.41 13.18
C GLY A 152 0.67 -1.76 12.32
N CYS A 153 0.44 -2.58 11.30
CA CYS A 153 1.46 -2.90 10.30
C CYS A 153 0.83 -2.99 8.91
N THR A 154 1.34 -2.19 8.00
CA THR A 154 0.96 -2.24 6.57
C THR A 154 2.02 -1.54 5.71
N GLN A 155 1.72 -1.29 4.44
CA GLN A 155 2.59 -0.53 3.55
C GLN A 155 2.78 0.91 4.06
N VAL A 156 4.01 1.42 4.04
CA VAL A 156 4.35 2.78 4.50
C VAL A 156 3.47 3.84 3.83
N THR A 157 3.14 3.67 2.56
CA THR A 157 2.24 4.58 1.83
C THR A 157 0.84 4.65 2.45
N GLU A 158 0.29 3.54 2.93
CA GLU A 158 -1.03 3.50 3.56
C GLU A 158 -1.00 4.16 4.95
N ILE A 159 0.09 4.01 5.68
CA ILE A 159 0.30 4.68 6.98
C ILE A 159 0.38 6.19 6.76
N LYS A 160 1.28 6.65 5.88
CA LYS A 160 1.52 8.08 5.65
C LYS A 160 0.31 8.85 5.11
N TYR A 161 -0.60 8.18 4.40
CA TYR A 161 -1.81 8.79 3.87
C TYR A 161 -3.04 8.68 4.78
N THR A 162 -2.92 8.03 5.93
CA THR A 162 -4.02 7.93 6.89
C THR A 162 -3.85 8.93 8.01
N GLU A 163 -4.79 9.86 8.13
CA GLU A 163 -4.85 10.79 9.26
C GLU A 163 -5.09 10.04 10.57
N GLY A 164 -4.49 10.52 11.66
CA GLY A 164 -4.65 9.95 13.00
C GLY A 164 -3.72 8.78 13.32
N VAL A 165 -2.76 8.47 12.44
CA VAL A 165 -1.70 7.49 12.70
C VAL A 165 -0.34 8.05 12.32
N ASP A 166 0.70 7.59 13.00
CA ASP A 166 2.09 7.95 12.77
C ASP A 166 2.90 6.72 12.36
N LEU A 167 3.81 6.89 11.42
CA LEU A 167 4.80 5.88 11.06
C LEU A 167 5.91 5.85 12.11
N VAL A 168 6.07 4.74 12.82
CA VAL A 168 7.20 4.50 13.73
C VAL A 168 8.48 4.24 12.93
N GLY A 169 8.40 3.39 11.92
CA GLY A 169 9.50 3.01 11.03
C GLY A 169 9.15 1.78 10.20
N VAL A 170 10.07 1.38 9.32
CA VAL A 170 9.95 0.14 8.56
C VAL A 170 10.28 -1.06 9.44
N LEU A 171 9.80 -2.25 9.04
CA LEU A 171 10.20 -3.48 9.70
C LEU A 171 11.73 -3.67 9.64
N PRO A 172 12.36 -4.28 10.66
CA PRO A 172 13.79 -4.63 10.62
C PRO A 172 14.14 -5.44 9.37
N GLN A 173 15.39 -5.35 8.93
CA GLN A 173 15.88 -6.03 7.73
C GLN A 173 15.53 -7.52 7.68
N GLU A 174 15.57 -8.21 8.83
CA GLU A 174 15.17 -9.63 8.94
C GLU A 174 13.72 -9.88 8.48
N PHE A 175 12.85 -8.89 8.65
CA PHE A 175 11.43 -8.95 8.36
C PHE A 175 11.01 -7.98 7.25
N GLU A 176 11.96 -7.44 6.51
CA GLU A 176 11.67 -6.47 5.46
C GLU A 176 10.82 -7.10 4.36
N LEU A 177 9.79 -6.37 3.94
CA LEU A 177 9.12 -6.58 2.67
C LEU A 177 9.22 -5.27 1.89
N ALA A 178 9.97 -5.31 0.80
CA ALA A 178 10.10 -4.22 -0.17
C ALA A 178 9.36 -4.61 -1.45
N THR A 179 8.34 -3.86 -1.81
CA THR A 179 7.50 -4.13 -2.98
C THR A 179 7.67 -3.01 -4.00
N VAL A 180 8.11 -3.33 -5.20
CA VAL A 180 8.08 -2.38 -6.32
C VAL A 180 6.64 -2.22 -6.77
N TYR A 181 6.10 -1.01 -6.69
CA TYR A 181 4.83 -0.65 -7.30
C TYR A 181 5.05 -0.07 -8.69
N ALA A 182 4.21 -0.50 -9.61
CA ALA A 182 4.23 -0.04 -11.00
C ALA A 182 2.81 0.24 -11.48
N LEU A 183 2.72 1.05 -12.50
CA LEU A 183 1.49 1.24 -13.26
C LEU A 183 1.59 0.55 -14.61
N GLY A 184 0.43 0.28 -15.21
CA GLY A 184 0.28 -0.19 -16.58
C GLY A 184 -1.02 0.30 -17.19
N ILE A 185 -1.06 0.41 -18.51
CA ILE A 185 -2.24 0.85 -19.27
C ILE A 185 -3.01 -0.40 -19.72
N SER A 186 -4.30 -0.45 -19.45
CA SER A 186 -5.15 -1.56 -19.88
C SER A 186 -5.19 -1.68 -21.40
N THR A 187 -5.22 -2.91 -21.92
CA THR A 187 -5.47 -3.15 -23.37
C THR A 187 -6.89 -2.74 -23.78
N LYS A 188 -7.81 -2.61 -22.82
CA LYS A 188 -9.19 -2.15 -23.00
C LYS A 188 -9.41 -0.70 -22.55
N ALA A 189 -8.34 0.10 -22.41
CA ALA A 189 -8.44 1.49 -22.03
C ALA A 189 -9.39 2.25 -22.97
N GLN A 190 -10.36 2.94 -22.39
CA GLN A 190 -11.32 3.76 -23.15
C GLN A 190 -10.72 5.10 -23.54
N GLN A 191 -9.76 5.60 -22.77
CA GLN A 191 -9.06 6.87 -22.98
C GLN A 191 -7.54 6.67 -23.01
N PRO A 192 -6.97 5.95 -24.00
CA PRO A 192 -5.56 5.54 -23.99
C PRO A 192 -4.57 6.70 -23.96
N GLN A 193 -4.91 7.85 -24.59
CA GLN A 193 -4.06 9.04 -24.57
C GLN A 193 -4.04 9.72 -23.20
N LEU A 194 -5.20 9.78 -22.51
CA LEU A 194 -5.27 10.29 -21.14
C LEU A 194 -4.59 9.32 -20.15
N ALA A 195 -4.70 8.01 -20.39
CA ALA A 195 -4.00 6.99 -19.61
C ALA A 195 -2.48 7.16 -19.73
N GLN A 196 -1.97 7.42 -20.94
CA GLN A 196 -0.54 7.70 -21.15
C GLN A 196 -0.14 9.01 -20.46
N ALA A 197 -0.92 10.09 -20.61
CA ALA A 197 -0.64 11.36 -19.95
C ALA A 197 -0.62 11.23 -18.41
N LEU A 198 -1.51 10.40 -17.84
CA LEU A 198 -1.51 10.11 -16.40
C LEU A 198 -0.28 9.30 -15.99
N SER A 199 0.09 8.30 -16.79
CA SER A 199 1.31 7.52 -16.58
C SER A 199 2.54 8.43 -16.53
N ASP A 200 2.69 9.30 -17.52
CA ASP A 200 3.79 10.23 -17.61
C ASP A 200 3.80 11.20 -16.41
N THR A 201 2.64 11.74 -16.03
CA THR A 201 2.50 12.62 -14.86
C THR A 201 2.93 11.92 -13.56
N LEU A 202 2.50 10.68 -13.34
CA LEU A 202 2.80 9.93 -12.10
C LEU A 202 4.27 9.53 -11.98
N THR A 203 5.00 9.46 -13.10
CA THR A 203 6.41 9.05 -13.14
C THR A 203 7.38 10.18 -13.48
N ASP A 204 6.86 11.39 -13.71
CA ASP A 204 7.66 12.57 -14.00
C ASP A 204 8.59 12.93 -12.83
N ALA A 205 9.76 13.48 -13.14
CA ALA A 205 10.72 13.93 -12.14
C ALA A 205 10.13 15.00 -11.20
N SER A 206 9.22 15.84 -11.67
CA SER A 206 8.52 16.84 -10.83
C SER A 206 7.63 16.23 -9.74
N THR A 207 7.33 14.93 -9.80
CA THR A 207 6.55 14.21 -8.79
C THR A 207 7.39 13.35 -7.84
N GLU A 208 8.71 13.41 -7.95
CA GLU A 208 9.64 12.65 -7.08
C GLU A 208 9.44 12.98 -5.60
N ASP A 209 9.46 14.27 -5.25
CA ASP A 209 9.26 14.71 -3.88
C ASP A 209 7.90 14.24 -3.32
N LEU A 210 6.86 14.26 -4.15
CA LEU A 210 5.53 13.76 -3.77
C LEU A 210 5.56 12.25 -3.52
N ARG A 211 6.27 11.47 -4.34
CA ARG A 211 6.43 10.03 -4.17
C ARG A 211 7.21 9.73 -2.89
N ILE A 212 8.33 10.40 -2.65
CA ILE A 212 9.16 10.25 -1.43
C ILE A 212 8.33 10.63 -0.19
N ALA A 213 7.65 11.78 -0.21
CA ALA A 213 6.78 12.19 0.88
C ALA A 213 5.68 11.16 1.15
N GLY A 214 5.14 10.55 0.10
CA GLY A 214 4.14 9.49 0.17
C GLY A 214 4.67 8.13 0.63
N GLY A 215 5.98 7.96 0.80
CA GLY A 215 6.61 6.75 1.33
C GLY A 215 7.14 5.79 0.26
N PHE A 216 7.33 6.27 -0.97
CA PHE A 216 8.08 5.52 -1.97
C PHE A 216 9.58 5.78 -1.84
N GLU A 217 10.39 4.75 -2.01
CA GLU A 217 11.81 4.86 -2.31
C GLU A 217 11.95 4.83 -3.84
N LEU A 218 12.64 5.82 -4.43
CA LEU A 218 12.83 5.87 -5.88
C LEU A 218 13.82 4.80 -6.35
N ILE A 219 13.68 4.33 -7.59
CA ILE A 219 14.53 3.33 -8.25
C ILE A 219 15.03 3.84 -9.60
#